data_20f146b4cc20ae1148f2b40b4c01c22f
#
_entry.id   20f146b4cc20ae1148f2b40b4c01c22f
#
_cell.length_a   1.000
_cell.length_b   1.000
_cell.length_c   1.000
_cell.angle_alpha   90.00
_cell.angle_beta   90.00
_cell.angle_gamma   90.00
#
_symmetry.space_group_name_H-M   'P 1'
#
loop_
_entity.id
_entity.type
_entity.pdbx_description
1 polymer ?
#
loop_
_entity_poly.entity_id
_entity_poly.type
_entity_poly.pdbx_seq_one_letter_code
_entity_poly.pdbx_strand_id
1 'polypeptide(L)'
;AAMQAEQKAAAALEDAREHQCETHERLLQSLDFESGTGEAAALYQRRSALESVCTRLRTQQAQLTGAALAIGDPMALKSEHAQLLEQRDALERQYAAIALAIETLRRADAELQSRFSPQLAQKAADYMDYLTDGRYDELVLARDLSAKARSTDDPTPRDTAYLSAGTADLLYLSVRLALCELTCPADDPCPLVLDDTLVNFDDARAGRAMALFREIAQHRQGIL
;
A
#
# COMPACT_ATOMS: atom_id res chain seq x y z
N ALA A 1 10.18 16.11 -20.15
CA ALA A 1 11.47 16.74 -20.51
C ALA A 1 11.93 16.29 -21.91
N ALA A 2 11.98 14.99 -22.23
CA ALA A 2 12.45 14.46 -23.53
C ALA A 2 11.56 14.92 -24.72
N MET A 3 10.25 14.86 -24.59
CA MET A 3 9.30 15.28 -25.62
C MET A 3 9.38 16.80 -25.94
N GLN A 4 9.65 17.61 -24.93
CA GLN A 4 9.87 19.06 -25.12
C GLN A 4 11.20 19.35 -25.82
N ALA A 5 12.23 18.54 -25.55
CA ALA A 5 13.52 18.66 -26.23
C ALA A 5 13.41 18.24 -27.70
N GLU A 6 12.66 17.18 -28.00
CA GLU A 6 12.38 16.73 -29.40
C GLU A 6 11.60 17.77 -30.20
N GLN A 7 10.54 18.34 -29.62
CA GLN A 7 9.78 19.42 -30.26
C GLN A 7 10.64 20.66 -30.51
N LYS A 8 11.52 20.99 -29.57
CA LYS A 8 12.43 22.12 -29.69
C LYS A 8 13.50 21.91 -30.79
N ALA A 9 13.99 20.67 -30.91
CA ALA A 9 14.95 20.29 -31.95
C ALA A 9 14.29 20.27 -33.33
N ALA A 10 13.06 19.76 -33.46
CA ALA A 10 12.28 19.75 -34.70
C ALA A 10 11.97 21.17 -35.15
N ALA A 11 11.51 22.05 -34.27
CA ALA A 11 11.25 23.45 -34.55
C ALA A 11 12.51 24.21 -34.97
N ALA A 12 13.66 23.94 -34.32
CA ALA A 12 14.93 24.56 -34.70
C ALA A 12 15.44 24.10 -36.09
N LEU A 13 15.12 22.86 -36.47
CA LEU A 13 15.48 22.28 -37.77
C LEU A 13 14.61 22.86 -38.90
N GLU A 14 13.34 23.12 -38.61
CA GLU A 14 12.40 23.75 -39.54
C GLU A 14 12.74 25.23 -39.76
N ASP A 15 13.03 25.97 -38.68
CA ASP A 15 13.50 27.36 -38.70
C ASP A 15 14.83 27.51 -39.49
N ALA A 16 15.76 26.57 -39.30
CA ALA A 16 17.02 26.53 -40.07
C ALA A 16 16.80 26.25 -41.56
N ARG A 17 15.81 25.44 -41.94
CA ARG A 17 15.44 25.18 -43.34
C ARG A 17 14.79 26.39 -43.99
N GLU A 18 13.87 27.05 -43.28
CA GLU A 18 13.24 28.29 -43.77
C GLU A 18 14.28 29.39 -43.98
N HIS A 19 15.20 29.58 -43.03
CA HIS A 19 16.31 30.55 -43.18
C HIS A 19 17.24 30.21 -44.33
N GLN A 20 17.48 28.93 -44.58
CA GLN A 20 18.27 28.48 -45.75
C GLN A 20 17.58 28.76 -47.05
N CYS A 21 16.25 28.61 -47.14
CA CYS A 21 15.43 28.90 -48.31
C CYS A 21 15.41 30.40 -48.59
N GLU A 22 15.16 31.23 -47.55
CA GLU A 22 15.16 32.69 -47.68
C GLU A 22 16.54 33.26 -48.12
N THR A 23 17.62 32.71 -47.57
CA THR A 23 18.98 33.13 -47.98
C THR A 23 19.30 32.72 -49.40
N HIS A 24 18.82 31.55 -49.86
CA HIS A 24 18.97 31.09 -51.23
C HIS A 24 18.19 31.96 -52.22
N GLU A 25 16.93 32.31 -51.89
CA GLU A 25 16.11 33.23 -52.71
C GLU A 25 16.70 34.64 -52.77
N ARG A 26 17.19 35.20 -51.67
CA ARG A 26 17.87 36.52 -51.66
C ARG A 26 19.15 36.48 -52.50
N LEU A 27 19.88 35.38 -52.49
CA LEU A 27 21.07 35.20 -53.34
C LEU A 27 20.70 35.08 -54.81
N LEU A 28 19.62 34.39 -55.20
CA LEU A 28 19.12 34.30 -56.56
C LEU A 28 18.62 35.65 -57.07
N GLN A 29 17.92 36.41 -56.19
CA GLN A 29 17.47 37.80 -56.56
C GLN A 29 18.62 38.80 -56.71
N SER A 30 19.77 38.59 -56.08
CA SER A 30 20.95 39.42 -56.19
C SER A 30 21.82 39.09 -57.39
N LEU A 31 21.47 38.05 -58.17
CA LEU A 31 22.12 37.66 -59.42
C LEU A 31 21.42 38.32 -60.62
N ASP A 32 21.30 39.66 -60.59
CA ASP A 32 20.86 40.41 -61.82
C ASP A 32 21.95 40.42 -62.87
N PHE A 33 21.65 39.78 -64.01
CA PHE A 33 22.55 39.46 -65.09
C PHE A 33 22.66 40.58 -66.14
N GLU A 34 22.56 41.86 -65.73
CA GLU A 34 22.76 42.95 -66.65
C GLU A 34 23.92 43.84 -66.25
N SER A 35 25.05 43.57 -66.88
CA SER A 35 26.12 44.46 -67.37
C SER A 35 27.52 43.90 -67.11
N GLY A 36 28.08 43.34 -68.16
CA GLY A 36 29.40 42.72 -68.07
C GLY A 36 30.53 43.69 -68.38
N THR A 37 31.15 44.28 -67.41
CA THR A 37 32.55 44.73 -67.49
C THR A 37 32.97 45.44 -66.18
N GLY A 38 33.28 44.74 -65.20
CA GLY A 38 33.76 45.18 -63.88
C GLY A 38 33.72 44.08 -62.90
N GLU A 39 33.38 42.95 -63.37
CA GLU A 39 32.65 41.93 -62.60
C GLU A 39 33.46 40.78 -61.99
N ALA A 40 34.67 40.53 -62.41
CA ALA A 40 35.49 39.44 -61.91
C ALA A 40 35.74 39.61 -60.38
N ALA A 41 36.05 40.81 -59.93
CA ALA A 41 36.27 41.10 -58.55
C ALA A 41 34.99 40.97 -57.69
N ALA A 42 33.85 41.47 -58.26
CA ALA A 42 32.54 41.34 -57.60
C ALA A 42 32.07 39.87 -57.54
N LEU A 43 32.29 39.09 -58.56
CA LEU A 43 32.03 37.66 -58.62
C LEU A 43 32.92 36.89 -57.62
N TYR A 44 34.18 37.22 -57.49
CA TYR A 44 35.06 36.62 -56.47
C TYR A 44 34.61 36.97 -55.04
N GLN A 45 34.22 38.22 -54.78
CA GLN A 45 33.68 38.58 -53.48
C GLN A 45 32.37 37.87 -53.17
N ARG A 46 31.43 37.76 -54.11
CA ARG A 46 30.18 37.00 -53.98
C ARG A 46 30.46 35.49 -53.74
N ARG A 47 31.39 34.90 -54.46
CA ARG A 47 31.80 33.52 -54.28
C ARG A 47 32.35 33.29 -52.86
N SER A 48 33.26 34.16 -52.42
CA SER A 48 33.83 34.08 -51.05
C SER A 48 32.76 34.26 -49.96
N ALA A 49 31.82 35.17 -50.17
CA ALA A 49 30.68 35.33 -49.27
C ALA A 49 29.78 34.08 -49.24
N LEU A 50 29.49 33.51 -50.41
CA LEU A 50 28.73 32.26 -50.52
C LEU A 50 29.45 31.07 -49.86
N GLU A 51 30.75 30.94 -50.08
CA GLU A 51 31.55 29.89 -49.43
C GLU A 51 31.55 30.02 -47.91
N SER A 52 31.60 31.26 -47.41
CA SER A 52 31.50 31.51 -45.96
C SER A 52 30.13 31.16 -45.39
N VAL A 53 29.05 31.49 -46.10
CA VAL A 53 27.66 31.13 -45.74
C VAL A 53 27.48 29.61 -45.77
N CYS A 54 27.94 28.95 -46.84
CA CYS A 54 27.89 27.49 -46.96
C CYS A 54 28.65 26.80 -45.81
N THR A 55 29.83 27.30 -45.45
CA THR A 55 30.61 26.75 -44.34
C THR A 55 29.87 26.94 -43.02
N ARG A 56 29.30 28.11 -42.78
CA ARG A 56 28.49 28.38 -41.56
C ARG A 56 27.26 27.48 -41.48
N LEU A 57 26.53 27.34 -42.59
CA LEU A 57 25.35 26.45 -42.62
C LEU A 57 25.70 24.99 -42.40
N ARG A 58 26.80 24.50 -42.97
CA ARG A 58 27.31 23.14 -42.73
C ARG A 58 27.69 22.93 -41.28
N THR A 59 28.31 23.91 -40.64
CA THR A 59 28.65 23.84 -39.22
C THR A 59 27.40 23.81 -38.35
N GLN A 60 26.39 24.65 -38.64
CA GLN A 60 25.11 24.64 -37.97
C GLN A 60 24.36 23.30 -38.15
N GLN A 61 24.34 22.80 -39.38
CA GLN A 61 23.75 21.49 -39.65
C GLN A 61 24.43 20.36 -38.86
N ALA A 62 25.76 20.34 -38.82
CA ALA A 62 26.52 19.37 -38.06
C ALA A 62 26.22 19.48 -36.54
N GLN A 63 26.11 20.70 -36.01
CA GLN A 63 25.75 20.95 -34.63
C GLN A 63 24.34 20.44 -34.29
N LEU A 64 23.34 20.78 -35.16
CA LEU A 64 21.95 20.31 -34.98
C LEU A 64 21.84 18.80 -35.13
N THR A 65 22.56 18.21 -36.09
CA THR A 65 22.61 16.75 -36.24
C THR A 65 23.23 16.09 -35.01
N GLY A 66 24.33 16.64 -34.48
CA GLY A 66 24.96 16.17 -33.26
C GLY A 66 24.05 16.29 -32.04
N ALA A 67 23.32 17.41 -31.94
CA ALA A 67 22.33 17.60 -30.85
C ALA A 67 21.16 16.63 -30.96
N ALA A 68 20.66 16.38 -32.18
CA ALA A 68 19.61 15.38 -32.41
C ALA A 68 20.05 13.94 -32.07
N LEU A 69 21.28 13.59 -32.44
CA LEU A 69 21.86 12.28 -32.08
C LEU A 69 22.09 12.12 -30.57
N ALA A 70 22.43 13.20 -29.87
CA ALA A 70 22.61 13.20 -28.42
C ALA A 70 21.29 13.00 -27.66
N ILE A 71 20.13 13.33 -28.23
CA ILE A 71 18.80 13.09 -27.64
C ILE A 71 18.41 11.60 -27.73
N GLY A 72 19.04 10.84 -28.62
CA GLY A 72 18.74 9.43 -28.87
C GLY A 72 17.64 9.23 -29.94
N ASP A 73 17.29 7.98 -30.15
CA ASP A 73 16.24 7.61 -31.12
C ASP A 73 14.85 7.99 -30.57
N PRO A 74 14.12 8.91 -31.22
CA PRO A 74 12.77 9.31 -30.79
C PRO A 74 11.78 8.15 -30.72
N MET A 75 11.95 7.13 -31.58
CA MET A 75 11.05 5.96 -31.58
C MET A 75 11.33 5.07 -30.38
N ALA A 76 12.60 4.89 -30.03
CA ALA A 76 12.99 4.14 -28.81
C ALA A 76 12.46 4.82 -27.54
N LEU A 77 12.62 6.14 -27.43
CA LEU A 77 12.10 6.92 -26.29
C LEU A 77 10.57 6.89 -26.19
N LYS A 78 9.86 6.93 -27.32
CA LYS A 78 8.39 6.78 -27.32
C LYS A 78 7.96 5.38 -26.88
N SER A 79 8.68 4.35 -27.33
CA SER A 79 8.42 2.97 -26.92
C SER A 79 8.65 2.77 -25.43
N GLU A 80 9.78 3.27 -24.91
CA GLU A 80 10.08 3.20 -23.47
C GLU A 80 9.05 3.97 -22.64
N HIS A 81 8.68 5.17 -23.07
CA HIS A 81 7.64 5.96 -22.41
C HIS A 81 6.29 5.21 -22.38
N ALA A 82 5.88 4.58 -23.50
CA ALA A 82 4.65 3.79 -23.55
C ALA A 82 4.70 2.59 -22.59
N GLN A 83 5.83 1.89 -22.52
CA GLN A 83 6.03 0.78 -21.58
C GLN A 83 5.98 1.24 -20.12
N LEU A 84 6.60 2.38 -19.81
CA LEU A 84 6.55 2.95 -18.45
C LEU A 84 5.15 3.37 -18.05
N LEU A 85 4.36 3.92 -18.99
CA LEU A 85 2.94 4.24 -18.75
C LEU A 85 2.13 2.98 -18.45
N GLU A 86 2.32 1.92 -19.23
CA GLU A 86 1.64 0.63 -19.00
C GLU A 86 2.02 0.02 -17.67
N GLN A 87 3.30 0.04 -17.30
CA GLN A 87 3.78 -0.41 -15.99
C GLN A 87 3.19 0.41 -14.86
N ARG A 88 3.16 1.75 -15.00
CA ARG A 88 2.51 2.63 -14.02
C ARG A 88 1.05 2.26 -13.83
N ASP A 89 0.30 2.14 -14.91
CA ASP A 89 -1.13 1.82 -14.86
C ASP A 89 -1.39 0.43 -14.24
N ALA A 90 -0.50 -0.53 -14.48
CA ALA A 90 -0.56 -1.85 -13.84
C ALA A 90 -0.31 -1.75 -12.33
N LEU A 91 0.71 -0.99 -11.91
CA LEU A 91 1.03 -0.77 -10.50
C LEU A 91 -0.07 0.01 -9.79
N GLU A 92 -0.66 1.02 -10.42
CA GLU A 92 -1.80 1.77 -9.87
C GLU A 92 -3.02 0.87 -9.64
N ARG A 93 -3.32 -0.05 -10.58
CA ARG A 93 -4.39 -1.04 -10.38
C ARG A 93 -4.09 -2.00 -9.24
N GLN A 94 -2.86 -2.49 -9.12
CA GLN A 94 -2.45 -3.35 -8.00
C GLN A 94 -2.55 -2.61 -6.67
N TYR A 95 -2.07 -1.38 -6.62
CA TYR A 95 -2.17 -0.55 -5.42
C TYR A 95 -3.63 -0.32 -5.00
N ALA A 96 -4.50 0.04 -5.95
CA ALA A 96 -5.93 0.23 -5.67
C ALA A 96 -6.60 -1.06 -5.16
N ALA A 97 -6.26 -2.21 -5.74
CA ALA A 97 -6.78 -3.50 -5.27
C ALA A 97 -6.31 -3.85 -3.85
N ILE A 98 -5.03 -3.64 -3.55
CA ILE A 98 -4.48 -3.87 -2.20
C ILE A 98 -5.09 -2.89 -1.19
N ALA A 99 -5.21 -1.61 -1.54
CA ALA A 99 -5.83 -0.60 -0.67
C ALA A 99 -7.28 -0.96 -0.34
N LEU A 100 -8.07 -1.38 -1.35
CA LEU A 100 -9.45 -1.83 -1.16
C LEU A 100 -9.50 -3.09 -0.28
N ALA A 101 -8.60 -4.05 -0.48
CA ALA A 101 -8.54 -5.25 0.35
C ALA A 101 -8.23 -4.92 1.81
N ILE A 102 -7.26 -4.04 2.07
CA ILE A 102 -6.92 -3.60 3.43
C ILE A 102 -8.11 -2.88 4.08
N GLU A 103 -8.78 -1.99 3.37
CA GLU A 103 -9.95 -1.28 3.89
C GLU A 103 -11.09 -2.25 4.21
N THR A 104 -11.35 -3.20 3.32
CA THR A 104 -12.37 -4.23 3.53
C THR A 104 -12.07 -5.10 4.74
N LEU A 105 -10.81 -5.53 4.90
CA LEU A 105 -10.38 -6.30 6.06
C LEU A 105 -10.51 -5.49 7.36
N ARG A 106 -10.10 -4.24 7.36
CA ARG A 106 -10.25 -3.36 8.54
C ARG A 106 -11.71 -3.16 8.93
N ARG A 107 -12.59 -3.00 7.94
CA ARG A 107 -14.04 -2.87 8.20
C ARG A 107 -14.62 -4.16 8.76
N ALA A 108 -14.27 -5.30 8.16
CA ALA A 108 -14.69 -6.61 8.66
C ALA A 108 -14.17 -6.89 10.08
N ASP A 109 -12.92 -6.55 10.38
CA ASP A 109 -12.33 -6.66 11.71
C ASP A 109 -13.07 -5.78 12.73
N ALA A 110 -13.34 -4.52 12.38
CA ALA A 110 -14.09 -3.60 13.24
C ALA A 110 -15.53 -4.10 13.49
N GLU A 111 -16.19 -4.64 12.48
CA GLU A 111 -17.53 -5.21 12.61
C GLU A 111 -17.52 -6.47 13.48
N LEU A 112 -16.56 -7.35 13.26
CA LEU A 112 -16.37 -8.55 14.08
C LEU A 112 -16.15 -8.16 15.54
N GLN A 113 -15.21 -7.25 15.81
CA GLN A 113 -14.93 -6.78 17.18
C GLN A 113 -16.14 -6.13 17.84
N SER A 114 -16.90 -5.32 17.11
CA SER A 114 -18.07 -4.64 17.68
C SER A 114 -19.20 -5.61 18.09
N ARG A 115 -19.31 -6.73 17.40
CA ARG A 115 -20.32 -7.75 17.68
C ARG A 115 -19.86 -8.84 18.61
N PHE A 116 -18.64 -9.30 18.41
CA PHE A 116 -18.09 -10.47 19.11
C PHE A 116 -17.54 -10.12 20.48
N SER A 117 -16.78 -9.01 20.63
CA SER A 117 -16.15 -8.66 21.90
C SER A 117 -17.15 -8.46 23.06
N PRO A 118 -18.29 -7.79 22.89
CA PRO A 118 -19.26 -7.67 23.98
C PRO A 118 -19.88 -9.00 24.40
N GLN A 119 -20.18 -9.88 23.42
CA GLN A 119 -20.72 -11.21 23.73
C GLN A 119 -19.70 -12.09 24.43
N LEU A 120 -18.43 -12.02 23.99
CA LEU A 120 -17.33 -12.74 24.61
C LEU A 120 -17.12 -12.26 26.06
N ALA A 121 -17.09 -10.94 26.28
CA ALA A 121 -16.93 -10.36 27.61
C ALA A 121 -18.06 -10.76 28.54
N GLN A 122 -19.31 -10.71 28.07
CA GLN A 122 -20.46 -11.12 28.88
C GLN A 122 -20.42 -12.60 29.26
N LYS A 123 -20.21 -13.49 28.28
CA LYS A 123 -20.13 -14.93 28.56
C LYS A 123 -18.94 -15.29 29.46
N ALA A 124 -17.79 -14.65 29.25
CA ALA A 124 -16.64 -14.85 30.13
C ALA A 124 -16.88 -14.34 31.53
N ALA A 125 -17.63 -13.23 31.69
CA ALA A 125 -18.06 -12.72 32.99
C ALA A 125 -19.01 -13.70 33.68
N ASP A 126 -20.00 -14.27 32.96
CA ASP A 126 -20.92 -15.27 33.51
C ASP A 126 -20.17 -16.50 34.04
N TYR A 127 -19.17 -16.99 33.29
CA TYR A 127 -18.31 -18.08 33.76
C TYR A 127 -17.47 -17.70 34.97
N MET A 128 -16.89 -16.49 34.96
CA MET A 128 -16.06 -16.00 36.06
C MET A 128 -16.87 -15.82 37.34
N ASP A 129 -18.07 -15.26 37.22
CA ASP A 129 -19.02 -15.09 38.32
C ASP A 129 -19.36 -16.44 38.96
N TYR A 130 -19.74 -17.43 38.14
CA TYR A 130 -20.03 -18.78 38.60
C TYR A 130 -18.83 -19.43 39.29
N LEU A 131 -17.64 -19.38 38.68
CA LEU A 131 -16.42 -20.01 39.19
C LEU A 131 -15.90 -19.34 40.48
N THR A 132 -16.18 -18.03 40.66
CA THR A 132 -15.74 -17.27 41.83
C THR A 132 -16.81 -17.04 42.89
N ASP A 133 -18.00 -17.64 42.74
CA ASP A 133 -19.11 -17.50 43.66
C ASP A 133 -19.60 -16.05 43.82
N GLY A 134 -19.77 -15.34 42.69
CA GLY A 134 -20.25 -13.98 42.68
C GLY A 134 -19.19 -12.91 43.00
N ARG A 135 -17.92 -13.30 43.15
CA ARG A 135 -16.87 -12.34 43.52
C ARG A 135 -16.40 -11.43 42.39
N TYR A 136 -16.44 -11.90 41.15
CA TYR A 136 -16.06 -11.17 39.97
C TYR A 136 -17.19 -11.24 38.95
N ASP A 137 -17.90 -10.12 38.77
CA ASP A 137 -19.15 -10.02 38.01
C ASP A 137 -19.00 -9.32 36.65
N GLU A 138 -17.89 -8.64 36.43
CA GLU A 138 -17.66 -7.92 35.15
C GLU A 138 -16.24 -8.16 34.63
N LEU A 139 -16.16 -8.41 33.33
CA LEU A 139 -14.91 -8.51 32.59
C LEU A 139 -14.86 -7.45 31.49
N VAL A 140 -13.71 -6.77 31.40
CA VAL A 140 -13.40 -5.86 30.32
C VAL A 140 -12.32 -6.51 29.46
N LEU A 141 -12.68 -6.83 28.20
CA LEU A 141 -11.76 -7.40 27.23
C LEU A 141 -11.23 -6.34 26.31
N ALA A 142 -9.91 -6.23 26.18
CA ALA A 142 -9.27 -5.38 25.19
C ALA A 142 -9.17 -6.09 23.83
N ARG A 143 -8.76 -5.37 22.79
CA ARG A 143 -8.63 -5.90 21.41
C ARG A 143 -7.64 -7.06 21.29
N ASP A 144 -6.62 -7.09 22.10
CA ASP A 144 -5.58 -8.13 22.16
C ASP A 144 -6.00 -9.32 23.04
N LEU A 145 -7.27 -9.39 23.46
CA LEU A 145 -7.82 -10.37 24.40
C LEU A 145 -7.23 -10.27 25.79
N SER A 146 -6.47 -9.22 26.12
CA SER A 146 -6.12 -8.96 27.51
C SER A 146 -7.39 -8.65 28.30
N ALA A 147 -7.51 -9.24 29.48
CA ALA A 147 -8.71 -9.17 30.30
C ALA A 147 -8.43 -8.42 31.61
N LYS A 148 -9.40 -7.59 32.03
CA LYS A 148 -9.44 -7.01 33.37
C LYS A 148 -10.71 -7.48 34.03
N ALA A 149 -10.59 -7.85 35.30
CA ALA A 149 -11.72 -8.30 36.11
C ALA A 149 -12.08 -7.25 37.16
N ARG A 150 -13.38 -7.00 37.30
CA ARG A 150 -13.92 -6.19 38.39
C ARG A 150 -14.42 -7.11 39.49
N SER A 151 -13.97 -6.82 40.73
CA SER A 151 -14.50 -7.48 41.91
C SER A 151 -15.76 -6.74 42.41
N THR A 152 -16.70 -7.47 43.00
CA THR A 152 -17.87 -6.88 43.66
C THR A 152 -17.50 -5.96 44.83
N ASP A 153 -16.33 -6.17 45.43
CA ASP A 153 -15.81 -5.36 46.55
C ASP A 153 -15.03 -4.09 46.04
N ASP A 154 -14.63 -4.01 44.78
CA ASP A 154 -13.84 -2.92 44.24
C ASP A 154 -14.35 -2.56 42.82
N PRO A 155 -14.90 -1.35 42.61
CA PRO A 155 -15.46 -0.95 41.33
C PRO A 155 -14.41 -0.75 40.22
N THR A 156 -13.11 -0.81 40.59
CA THR A 156 -12.03 -0.57 39.61
C THR A 156 -11.62 -1.90 38.95
N PRO A 157 -11.76 -2.06 37.59
CA PRO A 157 -11.29 -3.26 36.93
C PRO A 157 -9.75 -3.39 37.05
N ARG A 158 -9.30 -4.52 37.57
CA ARG A 158 -7.87 -4.81 37.78
C ARG A 158 -7.33 -5.69 36.65
N ASP A 159 -6.12 -5.38 36.23
CA ASP A 159 -5.36 -6.19 35.30
C ASP A 159 -5.00 -7.54 35.91
N THR A 160 -4.80 -8.57 35.06
CA THR A 160 -4.40 -9.93 35.51
C THR A 160 -3.15 -9.94 36.38
N ALA A 161 -2.23 -8.99 36.17
CA ALA A 161 -1.01 -8.85 36.99
C ALA A 161 -1.29 -8.55 38.49
N TYR A 162 -2.47 -8.04 38.83
CA TYR A 162 -2.89 -7.71 40.18
C TYR A 162 -3.80 -8.79 40.81
N LEU A 163 -4.11 -9.84 40.06
CA LEU A 163 -4.91 -10.95 40.55
C LEU A 163 -4.01 -12.03 41.18
N SER A 164 -4.57 -12.84 42.09
CA SER A 164 -3.86 -14.05 42.53
C SER A 164 -3.72 -15.03 41.35
N ALA A 165 -2.70 -15.90 41.40
CA ALA A 165 -2.44 -16.89 40.36
C ALA A 165 -3.71 -17.70 40.02
N GLY A 166 -4.38 -18.26 41.05
CA GLY A 166 -5.61 -19.00 40.81
C GLY A 166 -6.77 -18.16 40.26
N THR A 167 -6.85 -16.86 40.58
CA THR A 167 -7.86 -15.97 40.00
C THR A 167 -7.54 -15.62 38.53
N ALA A 168 -6.26 -15.42 38.21
CA ALA A 168 -5.81 -15.21 36.85
C ALA A 168 -6.09 -16.44 35.95
N ASP A 169 -5.85 -17.66 36.49
CA ASP A 169 -6.16 -18.91 35.79
C ASP A 169 -7.67 -19.11 35.57
N LEU A 170 -8.50 -18.75 36.57
CA LEU A 170 -9.95 -18.73 36.42
C LEU A 170 -10.42 -17.78 35.34
N LEU A 171 -9.86 -16.57 35.29
CA LEU A 171 -10.16 -15.57 34.25
C LEU A 171 -9.79 -16.11 32.87
N TYR A 172 -8.61 -16.70 32.74
CA TYR A 172 -8.16 -17.29 31.50
C TYR A 172 -9.05 -18.47 31.05
N LEU A 173 -9.43 -19.34 31.98
CA LEU A 173 -10.36 -20.42 31.71
C LEU A 173 -11.72 -19.89 31.27
N SER A 174 -12.28 -18.88 31.94
CA SER A 174 -13.55 -18.28 31.63
C SER A 174 -13.59 -17.70 30.21
N VAL A 175 -12.53 -16.96 29.82
CA VAL A 175 -12.40 -16.42 28.45
C VAL A 175 -12.31 -17.53 27.40
N ARG A 176 -11.56 -18.61 27.69
CA ARG A 176 -11.44 -19.74 26.78
C ARG A 176 -12.75 -20.51 26.60
N LEU A 177 -13.47 -20.77 27.67
CA LEU A 177 -14.77 -21.44 27.61
C LEU A 177 -15.79 -20.60 26.82
N ALA A 178 -15.85 -19.31 27.10
CA ALA A 178 -16.69 -18.38 26.35
C ALA A 178 -16.32 -18.32 24.86
N LEU A 179 -15.03 -18.30 24.54
CA LEU A 179 -14.54 -18.33 23.16
C LEU A 179 -14.97 -19.62 22.45
N CYS A 180 -14.77 -20.78 23.11
CA CYS A 180 -15.19 -22.08 22.57
C CYS A 180 -16.70 -22.15 22.32
N GLU A 181 -17.52 -21.58 23.21
CA GLU A 181 -18.96 -21.56 23.04
C GLU A 181 -19.41 -20.68 21.86
N LEU A 182 -18.75 -19.54 21.68
CA LEU A 182 -19.11 -18.59 20.61
C LEU A 182 -18.55 -18.97 19.23
N THR A 183 -17.46 -19.72 19.18
CA THR A 183 -16.78 -20.05 17.90
C THR A 183 -17.06 -21.44 17.39
N CYS A 184 -17.36 -22.41 18.31
CA CYS A 184 -17.62 -23.77 17.90
C CYS A 184 -19.12 -24.01 17.75
N PRO A 185 -19.60 -24.47 16.58
CA PRO A 185 -21.00 -24.76 16.36
C PRO A 185 -21.54 -25.79 17.34
N ALA A 186 -22.83 -25.66 17.72
CA ALA A 186 -23.46 -26.57 18.66
C ALA A 186 -23.71 -27.96 18.04
N ASP A 187 -23.83 -28.04 16.71
CA ASP A 187 -24.06 -29.25 15.94
C ASP A 187 -22.75 -30.03 15.63
N ASP A 188 -21.59 -29.37 15.72
CA ASP A 188 -20.29 -30.01 15.58
C ASP A 188 -19.30 -29.47 16.65
N PRO A 189 -19.50 -29.81 17.92
CA PRO A 189 -18.74 -29.28 19.03
C PRO A 189 -17.30 -29.83 19.05
N CYS A 190 -16.32 -28.94 18.95
CA CYS A 190 -14.92 -29.28 19.10
C CYS A 190 -14.65 -29.86 20.52
N PRO A 191 -13.86 -30.94 20.68
CA PRO A 191 -13.49 -31.46 21.99
C PRO A 191 -12.76 -30.43 22.85
N LEU A 192 -13.06 -30.38 24.13
CA LEU A 192 -12.37 -29.55 25.12
C LEU A 192 -11.28 -30.38 25.81
N VAL A 193 -10.03 -29.98 25.59
CA VAL A 193 -8.88 -30.61 26.28
C VAL A 193 -8.41 -29.69 27.41
N LEU A 194 -8.40 -30.20 28.63
CA LEU A 194 -8.06 -29.50 29.87
C LEU A 194 -6.85 -30.19 30.47
N ASP A 195 -5.67 -29.62 30.29
CA ASP A 195 -4.42 -30.14 30.85
C ASP A 195 -4.00 -29.26 32.02
N ASP A 196 -3.84 -29.87 33.19
CA ASP A 196 -3.42 -29.22 34.44
C ASP A 196 -4.17 -27.94 34.83
N THR A 197 -5.41 -27.75 34.32
CA THR A 197 -6.17 -26.49 34.42
C THR A 197 -6.53 -26.12 35.85
N LEU A 198 -6.61 -27.10 36.78
CA LEU A 198 -7.09 -26.90 38.13
C LEU A 198 -5.98 -26.81 39.20
N VAL A 199 -4.71 -26.85 38.80
CA VAL A 199 -3.54 -26.94 39.72
C VAL A 199 -3.48 -25.79 40.73
N ASN A 200 -3.87 -24.59 40.35
CA ASN A 200 -3.82 -23.40 41.17
C ASN A 200 -5.16 -23.05 41.85
N PHE A 201 -6.15 -23.97 41.77
CA PHE A 201 -7.47 -23.74 42.36
C PHE A 201 -7.54 -24.34 43.77
N ASP A 202 -8.24 -23.63 44.65
CA ASP A 202 -8.65 -24.20 45.94
C ASP A 202 -9.80 -25.22 45.74
N ASP A 203 -10.08 -26.01 46.75
CA ASP A 203 -11.07 -27.09 46.70
C ASP A 203 -12.48 -26.57 46.28
N ALA A 204 -12.87 -25.38 46.73
CA ALA A 204 -14.17 -24.82 46.43
C ALA A 204 -14.26 -24.39 44.95
N ARG A 205 -13.22 -23.75 44.40
CA ARG A 205 -13.12 -23.36 42.99
C ARG A 205 -12.99 -24.58 42.08
N ALA A 206 -12.15 -25.55 42.46
CA ALA A 206 -12.01 -26.82 41.77
C ALA A 206 -13.35 -27.58 41.71
N GLY A 207 -14.09 -27.61 42.78
CA GLY A 207 -15.43 -28.22 42.82
C GLY A 207 -16.43 -27.55 41.87
N ARG A 208 -16.46 -26.22 41.83
CA ARG A 208 -17.30 -25.47 40.89
C ARG A 208 -16.84 -25.68 39.42
N ALA A 209 -15.55 -25.67 39.16
CA ALA A 209 -15.02 -25.94 37.84
C ALA A 209 -15.38 -27.34 37.33
N MET A 210 -15.28 -28.35 38.19
CA MET A 210 -15.69 -29.73 37.88
C MET A 210 -17.21 -29.86 37.63
N ALA A 211 -18.04 -29.12 38.36
CA ALA A 211 -19.48 -29.07 38.09
C ALA A 211 -19.77 -28.43 36.74
N LEU A 212 -19.13 -27.32 36.40
CA LEU A 212 -19.23 -26.68 35.12
C LEU A 212 -18.75 -27.59 33.97
N PHE A 213 -17.60 -28.26 34.11
CA PHE A 213 -17.12 -29.19 33.09
C PHE A 213 -18.06 -30.36 32.85
N ARG A 214 -18.73 -30.85 33.91
CA ARG A 214 -19.76 -31.88 33.77
C ARG A 214 -20.99 -31.38 32.99
N GLU A 215 -21.38 -30.15 33.15
CA GLU A 215 -22.47 -29.54 32.39
C GLU A 215 -22.06 -29.38 30.89
N ILE A 216 -20.88 -28.85 30.65
CA ILE A 216 -20.32 -28.70 29.28
C ILE A 216 -20.20 -30.07 28.61
N ALA A 217 -19.79 -31.11 29.35
CA ALA A 217 -19.62 -32.46 28.84
C ALA A 217 -20.92 -33.15 28.41
N GLN A 218 -22.09 -32.59 28.74
CA GLN A 218 -23.37 -33.11 28.23
C GLN A 218 -23.55 -32.79 26.72
N HIS A 219 -22.88 -31.78 26.23
CA HIS A 219 -23.02 -31.27 24.85
C HIS A 219 -21.72 -31.33 24.06
N ARG A 220 -20.60 -31.67 24.71
CA ARG A 220 -19.25 -31.62 24.12
C ARG A 220 -18.33 -32.63 24.79
N GLN A 221 -17.45 -33.30 24.04
CA GLN A 221 -16.44 -34.16 24.62
C GLN A 221 -15.44 -33.36 25.43
N GLY A 222 -15.26 -33.71 26.72
CA GLY A 222 -14.23 -33.17 27.60
C GLY A 222 -13.16 -34.24 27.85
N ILE A 223 -11.89 -33.84 27.74
CA ILE A 223 -10.72 -34.66 28.12
C ILE A 223 -9.98 -33.86 29.20
N LEU A 224 -9.84 -34.51 30.40
CA LEU A 224 -9.13 -33.97 31.56
C LEU A 224 -7.83 -34.70 31.74
#